data_964bcb6ddebb34d9023d799fba35bc25
#
_entry.id   964bcb6ddebb34d9023d799fba35bc25
#
_cell.length_a   1.000
_cell.length_b   1.000
_cell.length_c   1.000
_cell.angle_alpha   90.00
_cell.angle_beta   90.00
_cell.angle_gamma   90.00
#
_symmetry.space_group_name_H-M   'P 1'
#
loop_
_entity.id
_entity.type
_entity.pdbx_description
1 polymer ?
#
loop_
_entity_poly.entity_id
_entity_poly.type
_entity_poly.pdbx_seq_one_letter_code
_entity_poly.pdbx_strand_id
1 'polypeptide(L)'
;MNMLPMPHKAVFRLTTKNAKKIYRALFPELSDEVNPRSKVCCMLEGDDVIILSVAAEDTSALRAALNMYLRLISVADEIQDLV
;
A
#
# COMPACT_ATOMS: atom_id res chain seq x y z
N MET A 1 -8.97 7.16 23.05
CA MET A 1 -8.98 6.06 22.08
C MET A 1 -7.63 5.35 22.11
N ASN A 2 -7.67 4.06 22.33
CA ASN A 2 -6.44 3.29 22.43
C ASN A 2 -6.06 2.73 21.08
N MET A 3 -4.94 3.20 20.57
CA MET A 3 -4.35 2.58 19.39
C MET A 3 -3.44 1.45 19.86
N LEU A 4 -3.62 0.27 19.26
CA LEU A 4 -2.71 -0.82 19.53
C LEU A 4 -1.31 -0.44 19.02
N PRO A 5 -0.26 -0.80 19.75
CA PRO A 5 1.10 -0.59 19.26
C PRO A 5 1.29 -1.32 17.93
N MET A 6 1.97 -0.66 17.00
CA MET A 6 2.27 -1.23 15.70
C MET A 6 3.78 -1.17 15.48
N PRO A 7 4.55 -2.04 16.18
CA PRO A 7 6.00 -1.98 16.14
C PRO A 7 6.60 -2.55 14.86
N HIS A 8 5.83 -3.32 14.09
CA HIS A 8 6.31 -3.91 12.86
C HIS A 8 5.96 -3.02 11.69
N LYS A 9 6.97 -2.56 10.96
CA LYS A 9 6.80 -1.62 9.86
C LYS A 9 7.57 -2.09 8.63
N ALA A 10 6.99 -1.82 7.46
CA ALA A 10 7.66 -2.04 6.19
C ALA A 10 7.37 -0.86 5.26
N VAL A 11 8.36 -0.49 4.46
CA VAL A 11 8.21 0.54 3.45
C VAL A 11 8.64 -0.05 2.11
N PHE A 12 7.79 0.10 1.12
CA PHE A 12 8.05 -0.37 -0.22
C PHE A 12 8.03 0.81 -1.18
N ARG A 13 9.07 0.94 -2.01
CA ARG A 13 9.16 1.98 -3.03
C ARG A 13 9.16 1.33 -4.40
N LEU A 14 8.30 1.84 -5.27
CA LEU A 14 8.23 1.38 -6.65
C LEU A 14 8.37 2.57 -7.59
N THR A 15 9.34 2.50 -8.49
CA THR A 15 9.50 3.48 -9.55
C THR A 15 8.81 2.96 -10.80
N THR A 16 7.82 3.70 -11.28
CA THR A 16 7.07 3.31 -12.47
C THR A 16 6.47 4.55 -13.14
N LYS A 17 6.44 4.53 -14.47
CA LYS A 17 5.78 5.60 -15.24
C LYS A 17 4.28 5.68 -14.95
N ASN A 18 3.69 4.63 -14.38
CA ASN A 18 2.27 4.53 -14.08
C ASN A 18 1.93 4.91 -12.64
N ALA A 19 2.86 5.51 -11.90
CA ALA A 19 2.71 5.74 -10.47
C ALA A 19 1.43 6.47 -10.10
N LYS A 20 1.11 7.56 -10.81
CA LYS A 20 -0.11 8.33 -10.53
C LYS A 20 -1.37 7.51 -10.75
N LYS A 21 -1.40 6.74 -11.83
CA LYS A 21 -2.57 5.91 -12.16
C LYS A 21 -2.75 4.80 -11.15
N ILE A 22 -1.66 4.17 -10.74
CA ILE A 22 -1.67 3.13 -9.71
C ILE A 22 -2.15 3.71 -8.38
N TYR A 23 -1.64 4.87 -8.00
CA TYR A 23 -2.05 5.53 -6.77
C TYR A 23 -3.55 5.78 -6.75
N ARG A 24 -4.11 6.29 -7.86
CA ARG A 24 -5.54 6.53 -7.97
C ARG A 24 -6.35 5.25 -7.89
N ALA A 25 -5.85 4.16 -8.48
CA ALA A 25 -6.51 2.86 -8.45
C ALA A 25 -6.54 2.28 -7.03
N LEU A 26 -5.53 2.57 -6.21
CA LEU A 26 -5.46 2.08 -4.84
C LEU A 26 -6.27 2.92 -3.86
N PHE A 27 -6.58 4.15 -4.21
CA PHE A 27 -7.19 5.10 -3.29
C PHE A 27 -8.49 4.59 -2.66
N PRO A 28 -9.44 3.99 -3.42
CA PRO A 28 -10.66 3.46 -2.81
C PRO A 28 -10.37 2.37 -1.78
N GLU A 29 -9.40 1.50 -2.05
CA GLU A 29 -9.02 0.42 -1.12
C GLU A 29 -8.45 0.99 0.17
N LEU A 30 -7.60 2.02 0.05
CA LEU A 30 -7.01 2.68 1.21
C LEU A 30 -8.07 3.37 2.07
N SER A 31 -9.05 4.01 1.42
CA SER A 31 -10.12 4.73 2.11
C SER A 31 -11.07 3.80 2.85
N ASP A 32 -11.30 2.61 2.29
CA ASP A 32 -12.24 1.64 2.85
C ASP A 32 -11.59 0.65 3.80
N GLU A 33 -10.27 0.70 3.91
CA GLU A 33 -9.53 -0.20 4.77
C GLU A 33 -9.86 0.05 6.23
N VAL A 34 -10.44 -0.95 6.89
CA VAL A 34 -10.64 -0.94 8.33
C VAL A 34 -10.06 -2.22 8.89
N ASN A 35 -8.83 -2.16 9.37
CA ASN A 35 -8.19 -3.31 9.96
C ASN A 35 -7.51 -2.87 11.27
N PRO A 36 -7.99 -3.38 12.42
CA PRO A 36 -7.43 -2.97 13.70
C PRO A 36 -6.00 -3.44 13.94
N ARG A 37 -5.52 -4.40 13.15
CA ARG A 37 -4.20 -4.99 13.33
C ARG A 37 -3.12 -4.39 12.46
N SER A 38 -3.50 -3.57 11.46
CA SER A 38 -2.54 -2.97 10.57
C SER A 38 -3.01 -1.61 10.06
N LYS A 39 -2.06 -0.80 9.61
CA LYS A 39 -2.30 0.51 9.05
C LYS A 39 -1.49 0.66 7.79
N VAL A 40 -2.11 1.14 6.72
CA VAL A 40 -1.47 1.28 5.43
C VAL A 40 -1.55 2.72 4.96
N CYS A 41 -0.44 3.22 4.45
CA CYS A 41 -0.36 4.55 3.86
C CYS A 41 0.33 4.44 2.51
N CYS A 42 -0.21 5.12 1.52
CA CYS A 42 0.39 5.17 0.19
C CYS A 42 0.60 6.62 -0.21
N MET A 43 1.78 6.93 -0.74
CA MET A 43 2.14 8.28 -1.15
C MET A 43 2.78 8.26 -2.53
N LEU A 44 2.67 9.39 -3.22
CA LEU A 44 3.42 9.65 -4.44
C LEU A 44 4.61 10.53 -4.12
N GLU A 45 5.76 10.19 -4.68
CA GLU A 45 6.94 11.03 -4.65
C GLU A 45 7.26 11.42 -6.09
N GLY A 46 7.03 12.69 -6.42
CA GLY A 46 7.13 13.13 -7.81
C GLY A 46 6.04 12.49 -8.66
N ASP A 47 6.39 12.15 -9.89
CA ASP A 47 5.43 11.60 -10.86
C ASP A 47 5.58 10.10 -11.08
N ASP A 48 6.66 9.51 -10.57
CA ASP A 48 7.06 8.18 -10.97
C ASP A 48 7.39 7.23 -9.81
N VAL A 49 7.18 7.66 -8.57
CA VAL A 49 7.47 6.81 -7.42
C VAL A 49 6.24 6.68 -6.53
N ILE A 50 5.89 5.44 -6.22
CA ILE A 50 4.89 5.09 -5.21
C ILE A 50 5.62 4.61 -3.97
N ILE A 51 5.22 5.13 -2.81
CA ILE A 51 5.73 4.69 -1.53
C ILE A 51 4.57 4.08 -0.74
N LEU A 52 4.70 2.81 -0.42
CA LEU A 52 3.72 2.08 0.39
C LEU A 52 4.32 1.84 1.76
N SER A 53 3.67 2.35 2.79
CA SER A 53 4.10 2.15 4.18
C SER A 53 3.05 1.32 4.89
N VAL A 54 3.49 0.27 5.57
CA VAL A 54 2.62 -0.61 6.33
C VAL A 54 3.14 -0.71 7.75
N ALA A 55 2.27 -0.54 8.73
CA ALA A 55 2.57 -0.78 10.12
C ALA A 55 1.59 -1.81 10.65
N ALA A 56 2.03 -2.69 11.54
CA ALA A 56 1.19 -3.77 12.06
C ALA A 56 1.56 -4.13 13.49
N GLU A 57 0.61 -4.75 14.19
CA GLU A 57 0.83 -5.18 15.57
C GLU A 57 1.71 -6.41 15.67
N ASP A 58 1.73 -7.25 14.63
CA ASP A 58 2.59 -8.44 14.58
C ASP A 58 3.02 -8.74 13.14
N THR A 59 3.91 -9.72 12.98
CA THR A 59 4.48 -10.08 11.68
C THR A 59 3.44 -10.68 10.74
N SER A 60 2.47 -11.43 11.27
CA SER A 60 1.40 -12.01 10.45
C SER A 60 0.55 -10.92 9.82
N ALA A 61 0.15 -9.93 10.61
CA ALA A 61 -0.64 -8.80 10.12
C ALA A 61 0.15 -7.98 9.11
N LEU A 62 1.45 -7.75 9.38
CA LEU A 62 2.31 -7.02 8.45
C LEU A 62 2.39 -7.73 7.11
N ARG A 63 2.65 -9.03 7.13
CA ARG A 63 2.79 -9.83 5.92
C ARG A 63 1.50 -9.86 5.12
N ALA A 64 0.36 -10.05 5.79
CA ALA A 64 -0.94 -10.10 5.13
C ALA A 64 -1.26 -8.77 4.43
N ALA A 65 -1.08 -7.64 5.13
CA ALA A 65 -1.34 -6.33 4.56
C ALA A 65 -0.39 -6.03 3.40
N LEU A 66 0.89 -6.27 3.59
CA LEU A 66 1.90 -6.01 2.57
C LEU A 66 1.64 -6.82 1.30
N ASN A 67 1.37 -8.12 1.44
CA ASN A 67 1.10 -8.98 0.30
C ASN A 67 -0.16 -8.55 -0.45
N MET A 68 -1.21 -8.14 0.26
CA MET A 68 -2.43 -7.67 -0.37
C MET A 68 -2.17 -6.43 -1.23
N TYR A 69 -1.49 -5.43 -0.67
CA TYR A 69 -1.26 -4.17 -1.39
C TYR A 69 -0.24 -4.32 -2.51
N LEU A 70 0.80 -5.15 -2.33
CA LEU A 70 1.74 -5.42 -3.41
C LEU A 70 1.06 -6.13 -4.57
N ARG A 71 0.12 -7.03 -4.30
CA ARG A 71 -0.67 -7.68 -5.33
C ARG A 71 -1.54 -6.69 -6.08
N LEU A 72 -2.20 -5.78 -5.35
CA LEU A 72 -3.03 -4.75 -5.97
C LEU A 72 -2.21 -3.82 -6.86
N ILE A 73 -1.03 -3.42 -6.41
CA ILE A 73 -0.11 -2.60 -7.19
C ILE A 73 0.31 -3.33 -8.46
N SER A 74 0.65 -4.60 -8.35
CA SER A 74 1.09 -5.41 -9.48
C SER A 74 0.00 -5.53 -10.54
N VAL A 75 -1.24 -5.80 -10.11
CA VAL A 75 -2.38 -5.90 -11.03
C VAL A 75 -2.67 -4.55 -11.68
N ALA A 76 -2.65 -3.48 -10.91
CA ALA A 76 -2.90 -2.14 -11.43
C ALA A 76 -1.84 -1.73 -12.46
N ASP A 77 -0.57 -2.07 -12.21
CA ASP A 77 0.52 -1.77 -13.13
C ASP A 77 0.35 -2.53 -14.45
N GLU A 78 0.01 -3.81 -14.38
CA GLU A 78 -0.24 -4.63 -15.58
C GLU A 78 -1.40 -4.07 -16.41
N ILE A 79 -2.49 -3.66 -15.76
CA ILE A 79 -3.64 -3.10 -16.46
C ILE A 79 -3.25 -1.81 -17.19
N GLN A 80 -2.44 -0.96 -16.56
CA GLN A 80 -1.99 0.27 -17.20
C GLN A 80 -1.11 0.00 -18.42
N ASP A 81 -0.33 -1.05 -18.39
CA ASP A 81 0.54 -1.41 -19.51
C ASP A 81 -0.22 -2.00 -20.70
N LEU A 82 -1.43 -2.51 -20.47
CA LEU A 82 -2.28 -3.08 -21.51
C LEU A 82 -3.10 -2.04 -22.27
N VAL A 83 -3.18 -0.83 -21.76
CA VAL A 83 -4.07 0.22 -22.30
C VAL A 83 -3.36 1.19 -23.23
#